data_39e6d36b32b9b6c60938ddbb2fc20a7f
#
_entry.id   39e6d36b32b9b6c60938ddbb2fc20a7f
#
_cell.length_a   1.000
_cell.length_b   1.000
_cell.length_c   1.000
_cell.angle_alpha   90.00
_cell.angle_beta   90.00
_cell.angle_gamma   90.00
#
_symmetry.space_group_name_H-M   'P 1'
#
loop_
_entity.id
_entity.type
_entity.pdbx_description
1 polymer ?
#
loop_
_entity_poly.entity_id
_entity_poly.type
_entity_poly.pdbx_seq_one_letter_code
_entity_poly.pdbx_strand_id
1 'polypeptide(L)'
;AQLDVLGPAPAAGALPETPAVAQQRNALNNSKKQLDDAVKRAQAIKTSAFELGQQIGDLRRVAFKTQLALNTGSILGIKFWAPVLQPSENDVQRLDQFNAEMKAAWDASWQEEWRYGTLALLALAVIVWSWGRYFSERFLAWVSIRFLPDGRLRRSFMALVTVVVTVITTSIALNLLYYVFVRVQPLPVMLEDFAEGFNRLGIFCALIAGLGRAALSLNRPSWRLASMDNEVAAGLRYFSPLLAGL
;
A
#
# COMPACT_ATOMS: atom_id res chain seq x y z
N ALA A 1 -28.74 -35.99 -12.49
CA ALA A 1 -30.10 -35.51 -12.78
C ALA A 1 -30.68 -36.11 -14.05
N GLN A 2 -30.17 -35.86 -15.29
CA GLN A 2 -30.77 -36.38 -16.53
C GLN A 2 -30.61 -37.90 -16.68
N LEU A 3 -29.50 -38.49 -16.24
CA LEU A 3 -29.28 -39.95 -16.19
C LEU A 3 -30.18 -40.64 -15.17
N ASP A 4 -30.51 -39.96 -14.08
CA ASP A 4 -31.39 -40.48 -13.02
C ASP A 4 -32.85 -40.60 -13.50
N VAL A 5 -33.26 -39.69 -14.42
CA VAL A 5 -34.59 -39.73 -15.02
C VAL A 5 -34.77 -40.94 -15.97
N LEU A 6 -33.68 -41.38 -16.62
CA LEU A 6 -33.70 -42.58 -17.49
C LEU A 6 -33.69 -43.91 -16.71
N GLY A 7 -33.54 -43.88 -15.40
CA GLY A 7 -33.45 -45.04 -14.52
C GLY A 7 -32.18 -45.88 -14.71
N PRO A 8 -32.02 -46.96 -13.93
CA PRO A 8 -30.87 -47.83 -14.03
C PRO A 8 -30.84 -48.59 -15.38
N ALA A 9 -29.64 -48.92 -15.84
CA ALA A 9 -29.48 -49.74 -17.05
C ALA A 9 -30.15 -51.12 -16.86
N PRO A 10 -30.78 -51.68 -17.89
CA PRO A 10 -31.44 -52.98 -17.80
C PRO A 10 -30.42 -54.03 -17.33
N ALA A 11 -30.85 -54.88 -16.37
CA ALA A 11 -30.03 -56.00 -15.89
C ALA A 11 -29.91 -57.07 -16.98
N ALA A 12 -28.84 -57.86 -16.92
CA ALA A 12 -28.63 -58.96 -17.86
C ALA A 12 -29.84 -59.91 -17.85
N GLY A 13 -30.60 -59.98 -18.96
CA GLY A 13 -31.82 -60.80 -19.07
C GLY A 13 -33.13 -60.01 -19.03
N ALA A 14 -33.13 -58.68 -18.85
CA ALA A 14 -34.32 -57.84 -18.98
C ALA A 14 -34.63 -57.52 -20.44
N LEU A 15 -35.88 -57.05 -20.72
CA LEU A 15 -36.30 -56.62 -22.04
C LEU A 15 -35.33 -55.51 -22.58
N PRO A 16 -34.88 -55.61 -23.83
CA PRO A 16 -33.94 -54.61 -24.40
C PRO A 16 -34.58 -53.23 -24.45
N GLU A 17 -33.79 -52.22 -24.08
CA GLU A 17 -34.21 -50.81 -24.22
C GLU A 17 -34.56 -50.47 -25.66
N THR A 18 -35.48 -49.53 -25.82
CA THR A 18 -35.74 -48.97 -27.16
C THR A 18 -34.47 -48.29 -27.69
N PRO A 19 -34.15 -48.44 -29.02
CA PRO A 19 -32.91 -47.92 -29.60
C PRO A 19 -32.72 -46.42 -29.37
N ALA A 20 -33.79 -45.65 -29.27
CA ALA A 20 -33.76 -44.23 -29.00
C ALA A 20 -33.26 -43.91 -27.55
N VAL A 21 -33.72 -44.66 -26.55
CA VAL A 21 -33.31 -44.50 -25.16
C VAL A 21 -31.85 -44.93 -24.94
N ALA A 22 -31.44 -46.03 -25.62
CA ALA A 22 -30.04 -46.48 -25.57
C ALA A 22 -29.07 -45.46 -26.19
N GLN A 23 -29.44 -44.84 -27.30
CA GLN A 23 -28.67 -43.74 -27.91
C GLN A 23 -28.57 -42.54 -27.00
N GLN A 24 -29.66 -42.11 -26.37
CA GLN A 24 -29.67 -40.99 -25.44
C GLN A 24 -28.81 -41.25 -24.19
N ARG A 25 -28.89 -42.47 -23.65
CA ARG A 25 -28.06 -42.90 -22.52
C ARG A 25 -26.56 -42.86 -22.88
N ASN A 26 -26.20 -43.39 -24.05
CA ASN A 26 -24.82 -43.33 -24.52
C ASN A 26 -24.31 -41.92 -24.74
N ALA A 27 -25.12 -41.04 -25.31
CA ALA A 27 -24.78 -39.63 -25.49
C ALA A 27 -24.55 -38.92 -24.14
N LEU A 28 -25.44 -39.15 -23.16
CA LEU A 28 -25.31 -38.59 -21.79
C LEU A 28 -24.09 -39.14 -21.05
N ASN A 29 -23.81 -40.44 -21.18
CA ASN A 29 -22.62 -41.05 -20.57
C ASN A 29 -21.34 -40.50 -21.18
N ASN A 30 -21.29 -40.30 -22.51
CA ASN A 30 -20.15 -39.69 -23.18
C ASN A 30 -19.96 -38.22 -22.73
N SER A 31 -21.04 -37.45 -22.66
CA SER A 31 -20.99 -36.08 -22.16
C SER A 31 -20.53 -36.00 -20.69
N LYS A 32 -21.05 -36.92 -19.84
CA LYS A 32 -20.59 -37.02 -18.45
C LYS A 32 -19.09 -37.30 -18.35
N LYS A 33 -18.61 -38.29 -19.14
CA LYS A 33 -17.18 -38.63 -19.21
C LYS A 33 -16.32 -37.44 -19.64
N GLN A 34 -16.75 -36.71 -20.66
CA GLN A 34 -16.04 -35.49 -21.12
C GLN A 34 -15.99 -34.40 -20.03
N LEU A 35 -17.10 -34.18 -19.33
CA LEU A 35 -17.16 -33.24 -18.22
C LEU A 35 -16.26 -33.66 -17.05
N ASP A 36 -16.30 -34.95 -16.67
CA ASP A 36 -15.45 -35.48 -15.60
C ASP A 36 -13.95 -35.35 -15.95
N ASP A 37 -13.58 -35.62 -17.21
CA ASP A 37 -12.22 -35.44 -17.69
C ASP A 37 -11.82 -33.93 -17.72
N ALA A 38 -12.74 -33.06 -18.11
CA ALA A 38 -12.51 -31.60 -18.07
C ALA A 38 -12.31 -31.10 -16.62
N VAL A 39 -13.12 -31.56 -15.67
CA VAL A 39 -12.98 -31.25 -14.24
C VAL A 39 -11.65 -31.73 -13.70
N LYS A 40 -11.24 -32.96 -14.02
CA LYS A 40 -9.93 -33.49 -13.58
C LYS A 40 -8.78 -32.64 -14.14
N ARG A 41 -8.83 -32.25 -15.43
CA ARG A 41 -7.82 -31.37 -16.02
C ARG A 41 -7.80 -30.00 -15.34
N ALA A 42 -8.95 -29.39 -15.06
CA ALA A 42 -9.05 -28.13 -14.37
C ALA A 42 -8.48 -28.20 -12.95
N GLN A 43 -8.74 -29.30 -12.23
CA GLN A 43 -8.17 -29.53 -10.90
C GLN A 43 -6.64 -29.69 -10.96
N ALA A 44 -6.11 -30.45 -11.93
CA ALA A 44 -4.68 -30.61 -12.11
C ALA A 44 -4.00 -29.26 -12.41
N ILE A 45 -4.57 -28.44 -13.30
CA ILE A 45 -4.06 -27.09 -13.58
C ILE A 45 -4.08 -26.21 -12.33
N LYS A 46 -5.17 -26.25 -11.55
CA LYS A 46 -5.28 -25.50 -10.30
C LYS A 46 -4.17 -25.88 -9.30
N THR A 47 -3.91 -27.18 -9.15
CA THR A 47 -2.86 -27.69 -8.24
C THR A 47 -1.48 -27.22 -8.72
N SER A 48 -1.18 -27.40 -10.02
CA SER A 48 0.10 -26.94 -10.59
C SER A 48 0.29 -25.43 -10.47
N ALA A 49 -0.77 -24.64 -10.69
CA ALA A 49 -0.71 -23.20 -10.54
C ALA A 49 -0.45 -22.79 -9.08
N PHE A 50 -1.03 -23.50 -8.12
CA PHE A 50 -0.78 -23.24 -6.69
C PHE A 50 0.66 -23.60 -6.29
N GLU A 51 1.18 -24.74 -6.75
CA GLU A 51 2.56 -25.16 -6.50
C GLU A 51 3.56 -24.19 -7.13
N LEU A 52 3.33 -23.74 -8.35
CA LEU A 52 4.15 -22.71 -8.99
C LEU A 52 4.13 -21.40 -8.21
N GLY A 53 2.97 -20.99 -7.72
CA GLY A 53 2.83 -19.80 -6.87
C GLY A 53 3.64 -19.89 -5.60
N GLN A 54 3.67 -21.05 -4.94
CA GLN A 54 4.52 -21.27 -3.77
C GLN A 54 6.01 -21.23 -4.12
N GLN A 55 6.43 -21.92 -5.20
CA GLN A 55 7.82 -21.90 -5.65
C GLN A 55 8.31 -20.49 -5.97
N ILE A 56 7.49 -19.68 -6.65
CA ILE A 56 7.81 -18.27 -6.93
C ILE A 56 7.94 -17.49 -5.61
N GLY A 57 7.05 -17.73 -4.65
CA GLY A 57 7.11 -17.10 -3.33
C GLY A 57 8.41 -17.42 -2.58
N ASP A 58 8.82 -18.68 -2.60
CA ASP A 58 10.05 -19.14 -1.95
C ASP A 58 11.30 -18.61 -2.67
N LEU A 59 11.33 -18.65 -3.99
CA LEU A 59 12.43 -18.06 -4.77
C LEU A 59 12.57 -16.55 -4.51
N ARG A 60 11.46 -15.81 -4.43
CA ARG A 60 11.47 -14.39 -4.08
C ARG A 60 12.03 -14.16 -2.68
N ARG A 61 11.63 -14.99 -1.70
CA ARG A 61 12.16 -14.91 -0.33
C ARG A 61 13.65 -15.18 -0.27
N VAL A 62 14.14 -16.20 -1.00
CA VAL A 62 15.56 -16.52 -1.08
C VAL A 62 16.33 -15.39 -1.77
N ALA A 63 15.85 -14.91 -2.91
CA ALA A 63 16.47 -13.78 -3.62
C ALA A 63 16.52 -12.52 -2.75
N PHE A 64 15.43 -12.21 -2.05
CA PHE A 64 15.38 -11.07 -1.13
C PHE A 64 16.36 -11.23 0.04
N LYS A 65 16.40 -12.42 0.69
CA LYS A 65 17.38 -12.70 1.73
C LYS A 65 18.82 -12.59 1.22
N THR A 66 19.08 -13.09 0.04
CA THR A 66 20.42 -13.03 -0.59
C THR A 66 20.80 -11.59 -0.93
N GLN A 67 19.89 -10.81 -1.49
CA GLN A 67 20.11 -9.38 -1.74
C GLN A 67 20.34 -8.59 -0.45
N LEU A 68 19.54 -8.86 0.60
CA LEU A 68 19.75 -8.25 1.91
C LEU A 68 21.08 -8.66 2.51
N ALA A 69 21.47 -9.94 2.44
CA ALA A 69 22.72 -10.43 2.99
C ALA A 69 23.95 -9.91 2.23
N LEU A 70 23.83 -9.70 0.91
CA LEU A 70 24.94 -9.20 0.08
C LEU A 70 25.08 -7.66 0.15
N ASN A 71 23.98 -6.94 0.32
CA ASN A 71 23.98 -5.46 0.28
C ASN A 71 23.93 -4.77 1.65
N THR A 72 23.56 -5.46 2.71
CA THR A 72 23.52 -4.82 4.04
C THR A 72 24.74 -5.20 4.86
N GLY A 73 25.86 -4.54 4.61
CA GLY A 73 26.69 -4.17 5.75
C GLY A 73 25.78 -3.44 6.74
N SER A 74 25.94 -3.69 8.06
CA SER A 74 25.18 -2.99 9.10
C SER A 74 25.03 -1.50 8.73
N ILE A 75 23.79 -0.94 8.79
CA ILE A 75 23.53 0.50 8.57
C ILE A 75 24.47 1.36 9.43
N LEU A 76 24.95 0.82 10.55
CA LEU A 76 25.94 1.45 11.44
C LEU A 76 27.38 1.23 10.96
N GLY A 77 27.63 0.42 9.94
CA GLY A 77 28.98 0.12 9.43
C GLY A 77 29.46 1.14 8.40
N ILE A 78 30.73 1.57 8.51
CA ILE A 78 31.37 2.49 7.56
C ILE A 78 31.24 2.02 6.10
N LYS A 79 31.23 0.70 5.84
CA LYS A 79 31.05 0.13 4.49
C LYS A 79 29.71 0.48 3.84
N PHE A 80 28.66 0.69 4.65
CA PHE A 80 27.36 1.11 4.15
C PHE A 80 27.40 2.57 3.66
N TRP A 81 28.13 3.42 4.40
CA TRP A 81 28.24 4.85 4.10
C TRP A 81 29.36 5.20 3.12
N ALA A 82 30.30 4.26 2.88
CA ALA A 82 31.43 4.48 1.97
C ALA A 82 31.05 5.00 0.57
N PRO A 83 30.00 4.47 -0.11
CA PRO A 83 29.56 4.99 -1.42
C PRO A 83 29.02 6.43 -1.34
N VAL A 84 28.42 6.80 -0.21
CA VAL A 84 27.89 8.16 0.03
C VAL A 84 29.02 9.14 0.34
N LEU A 85 30.04 8.67 1.08
CA LEU A 85 31.19 9.49 1.47
C LEU A 85 32.24 9.64 0.36
N GLN A 86 32.30 8.66 -0.57
CA GLN A 86 33.20 8.67 -1.72
C GLN A 86 32.37 8.41 -3.00
N PRO A 87 31.58 9.39 -3.45
CA PRO A 87 30.78 9.27 -4.65
C PRO A 87 31.70 9.10 -5.88
N SER A 88 31.27 8.28 -6.84
CA SER A 88 31.95 8.17 -8.13
C SER A 88 31.80 9.46 -8.95
N GLU A 89 32.67 9.70 -9.93
CA GLU A 89 32.53 10.86 -10.84
C GLU A 89 31.15 10.90 -11.54
N ASN A 90 30.61 9.74 -11.88
CA ASN A 90 29.26 9.63 -12.46
C ASN A 90 28.17 10.03 -11.48
N ASP A 91 28.33 9.76 -10.18
CA ASP A 91 27.35 10.15 -9.16
C ASP A 91 27.38 11.65 -8.93
N VAL A 92 28.59 12.26 -8.95
CA VAL A 92 28.74 13.72 -8.86
C VAL A 92 28.06 14.39 -10.05
N GLN A 93 28.30 13.92 -11.28
CA GLN A 93 27.67 14.48 -12.48
C GLN A 93 26.14 14.35 -12.43
N ARG A 94 25.59 13.22 -11.96
CA ARG A 94 24.14 13.06 -11.77
C ARG A 94 23.58 14.02 -10.74
N LEU A 95 24.30 14.22 -9.63
CA LEU A 95 23.88 15.18 -8.60
C LEU A 95 23.91 16.62 -9.14
N ASP A 96 24.93 16.97 -9.90
CA ASP A 96 25.02 18.30 -10.52
C ASP A 96 23.89 18.53 -11.54
N GLN A 97 23.59 17.50 -12.35
CA GLN A 97 22.46 17.55 -13.28
C GLN A 97 21.13 17.69 -12.52
N PHE A 98 20.91 16.88 -11.48
CA PHE A 98 19.72 16.95 -10.64
C PHE A 98 19.55 18.33 -10.00
N ASN A 99 20.64 18.89 -9.45
CA ASN A 99 20.63 20.24 -8.86
C ASN A 99 20.32 21.31 -9.90
N ALA A 100 20.88 21.21 -11.10
CA ALA A 100 20.61 22.14 -12.19
C ALA A 100 19.14 22.08 -12.63
N GLU A 101 18.58 20.87 -12.81
CA GLU A 101 17.18 20.65 -13.16
C GLU A 101 16.23 21.15 -12.06
N MET A 102 16.56 20.85 -10.79
CA MET A 102 15.78 21.32 -9.63
C MET A 102 15.77 22.85 -9.54
N LYS A 103 16.94 23.48 -9.75
CA LYS A 103 17.05 24.93 -9.78
C LYS A 103 16.25 25.55 -10.93
N ALA A 104 16.34 24.98 -12.12
CA ALA A 104 15.58 25.44 -13.27
C ALA A 104 14.06 25.34 -13.04
N ALA A 105 13.57 24.23 -12.47
CA ALA A 105 12.17 24.06 -12.12
C ALA A 105 11.71 25.04 -11.02
N TRP A 106 12.57 25.31 -10.04
CA TRP A 106 12.33 26.30 -9.00
C TRP A 106 12.23 27.70 -9.59
N ASP A 107 13.23 28.12 -10.36
CA ASP A 107 13.28 29.46 -10.97
C ASP A 107 12.09 29.68 -11.93
N ALA A 108 11.70 28.66 -12.69
CA ALA A 108 10.51 28.71 -13.54
C ALA A 108 9.22 28.94 -12.73
N SER A 109 9.10 28.33 -11.54
CA SER A 109 7.93 28.47 -10.66
C SER A 109 7.82 29.88 -10.05
N TRP A 110 8.91 30.65 -10.03
CA TRP A 110 8.95 32.02 -9.50
C TRP A 110 8.87 33.12 -10.56
N GLN A 111 8.65 32.80 -11.83
CA GLN A 111 8.39 33.78 -12.86
C GLN A 111 7.15 34.65 -12.54
N GLU A 112 7.11 35.86 -13.01
CA GLU A 112 6.06 36.84 -12.65
C GLU A 112 4.64 36.32 -12.87
N GLU A 113 4.43 35.57 -13.93
CA GLU A 113 3.13 34.99 -14.27
C GLU A 113 2.66 33.93 -13.24
N TRP A 114 3.57 33.17 -12.65
CA TRP A 114 3.28 32.03 -11.79
C TRP A 114 3.48 32.28 -10.29
N ARG A 115 4.19 33.37 -9.95
CA ARG A 115 4.64 33.70 -8.58
C ARG A 115 3.52 33.67 -7.55
N TYR A 116 2.40 34.33 -7.82
CA TYR A 116 1.27 34.39 -6.88
C TYR A 116 0.60 33.03 -6.69
N GLY A 117 0.47 32.26 -7.77
CA GLY A 117 -0.07 30.93 -7.68
C GLY A 117 0.85 29.95 -6.96
N THR A 118 2.19 30.10 -7.10
CA THR A 118 3.20 29.33 -6.36
C THR A 118 3.08 29.63 -4.87
N LEU A 119 3.03 30.91 -4.48
CA LEU A 119 2.81 31.31 -3.09
C LEU A 119 1.49 30.77 -2.52
N ALA A 120 0.41 30.86 -3.29
CA ALA A 120 -0.90 30.37 -2.87
C ALA A 120 -0.90 28.85 -2.65
N LEU A 121 -0.28 28.07 -3.54
CA LEU A 121 -0.17 26.61 -3.40
C LEU A 121 0.73 26.19 -2.24
N LEU A 122 1.88 26.85 -2.05
CA LEU A 122 2.76 26.62 -0.90
C LEU A 122 2.06 26.95 0.41
N ALA A 123 1.39 28.10 0.49
CA ALA A 123 0.60 28.48 1.66
C ALA A 123 -0.52 27.45 1.93
N LEU A 124 -1.23 27.03 0.88
CA LEU A 124 -2.27 26.00 0.99
C LEU A 124 -1.70 24.67 1.46
N ALA A 125 -0.55 24.23 0.94
CA ALA A 125 0.12 23.00 1.39
C ALA A 125 0.47 23.07 2.89
N VAL A 126 1.02 24.18 3.37
CA VAL A 126 1.34 24.41 4.78
C VAL A 126 0.07 24.44 5.64
N ILE A 127 -0.98 25.11 5.17
CA ILE A 127 -2.27 25.17 5.88
C ILE A 127 -2.90 23.77 5.96
N VAL A 128 -2.93 23.01 4.87
CA VAL A 128 -3.47 21.64 4.86
C VAL A 128 -2.65 20.75 5.78
N TRP A 129 -1.33 20.83 5.76
CA TRP A 129 -0.47 19.98 6.59
C TRP A 129 -0.58 20.33 8.09
N SER A 130 -0.66 21.61 8.45
CA SER A 130 -0.71 22.06 9.85
C SER A 130 -2.14 22.10 10.42
N TRP A 131 -3.05 22.77 9.73
CA TRP A 131 -4.44 22.98 10.19
C TRP A 131 -5.38 21.87 9.80
N GLY A 132 -5.19 21.27 8.62
CA GLY A 132 -6.02 20.16 8.16
C GLY A 132 -6.04 19.03 9.17
N ARG A 133 -4.89 18.72 9.77
CA ARG A 133 -4.75 17.72 10.81
C ARG A 133 -5.42 18.13 12.13
N TYR A 134 -5.20 19.36 12.57
CA TYR A 134 -5.81 19.86 13.82
C TYR A 134 -7.34 19.93 13.73
N PHE A 135 -7.84 20.40 12.60
CA PHE A 135 -9.28 20.55 12.37
C PHE A 135 -10.00 19.21 12.25
N SER A 136 -9.39 18.27 11.51
CA SER A 136 -9.96 16.94 11.30
C SER A 136 -9.96 16.11 12.59
N GLU A 137 -8.91 16.15 13.42
CA GLU A 137 -8.90 15.49 14.72
C GLU A 137 -10.01 16.03 15.64
N ARG A 138 -10.26 17.33 15.60
CA ARG A 138 -11.28 17.97 16.41
C ARG A 138 -12.70 17.66 15.92
N PHE A 139 -12.90 17.69 14.62
CA PHE A 139 -14.18 17.35 13.98
C PHE A 139 -14.53 15.88 14.20
N LEU A 140 -13.59 14.98 13.99
CA LEU A 140 -13.78 13.54 14.18
C LEU A 140 -13.98 13.16 15.65
N ALA A 141 -13.32 13.87 16.57
CA ALA A 141 -13.60 13.74 17.99
C ALA A 141 -15.05 14.12 18.32
N TRP A 142 -15.54 15.21 17.74
CA TRP A 142 -16.92 15.65 17.91
C TRP A 142 -17.91 14.62 17.33
N VAL A 143 -17.67 14.12 16.11
CA VAL A 143 -18.48 13.08 15.46
C VAL A 143 -18.50 11.80 16.29
N SER A 144 -17.34 11.33 16.76
CA SER A 144 -17.26 10.08 17.53
C SER A 144 -17.97 10.16 18.87
N ILE A 145 -17.95 11.32 19.53
CA ILE A 145 -18.68 11.55 20.78
C ILE A 145 -20.18 11.51 20.55
N ARG A 146 -20.65 12.00 19.40
CA ARG A 146 -22.07 12.13 19.09
C ARG A 146 -22.70 10.83 18.56
N PHE A 147 -21.95 10.02 17.83
CA PHE A 147 -22.51 8.88 17.09
C PHE A 147 -22.05 7.50 17.59
N LEU A 148 -20.94 7.41 18.35
CA LEU A 148 -20.44 6.12 18.83
C LEU A 148 -20.66 5.97 20.35
N PRO A 149 -21.17 4.80 20.82
CA PRO A 149 -21.25 4.47 22.23
C PRO A 149 -19.87 4.39 22.88
N ASP A 150 -19.81 4.70 24.16
CA ASP A 150 -18.55 4.60 24.92
C ASP A 150 -18.08 3.15 25.01
N GLY A 151 -16.83 2.90 24.62
CA GLY A 151 -16.27 1.54 24.68
C GLY A 151 -14.99 1.34 23.87
N ARG A 152 -14.61 0.06 23.74
CA ARG A 152 -13.42 -0.36 22.96
C ARG A 152 -13.51 0.03 21.49
N LEU A 153 -14.71 -0.06 20.92
CA LEU A 153 -14.97 0.27 19.51
C LEU A 153 -14.64 1.73 19.18
N ARG A 154 -15.02 2.66 20.07
CA ARG A 154 -14.72 4.08 19.91
C ARG A 154 -13.23 4.37 19.95
N ARG A 155 -12.48 3.67 20.83
CA ARG A 155 -11.01 3.82 20.90
C ARG A 155 -10.33 3.35 19.61
N SER A 156 -10.67 2.16 19.12
CA SER A 156 -10.10 1.60 17.89
C SER A 156 -10.47 2.46 16.67
N PHE A 157 -11.71 2.95 16.60
CA PHE A 157 -12.16 3.83 15.54
C PHE A 157 -11.36 5.14 15.52
N MET A 158 -11.18 5.79 16.67
CA MET A 158 -10.41 7.03 16.77
C MET A 158 -8.93 6.84 16.42
N ALA A 159 -8.34 5.72 16.81
CA ALA A 159 -6.98 5.37 16.42
C ALA A 159 -6.85 5.23 14.91
N LEU A 160 -7.75 4.48 14.27
CA LEU A 160 -7.78 4.30 12.83
C LEU A 160 -7.93 5.63 12.10
N VAL A 161 -8.89 6.44 12.54
CA VAL A 161 -9.17 7.75 11.95
C VAL A 161 -7.97 8.69 12.07
N THR A 162 -7.26 8.70 13.20
CA THR A 162 -6.05 9.51 13.39
C THR A 162 -4.98 9.13 12.37
N VAL A 163 -4.79 7.84 12.11
CA VAL A 163 -3.84 7.35 11.08
C VAL A 163 -4.28 7.80 9.70
N VAL A 164 -5.54 7.53 9.33
CA VAL A 164 -6.09 7.85 8.00
C VAL A 164 -6.00 9.34 7.72
N VAL A 165 -6.40 10.18 8.67
CA VAL A 165 -6.33 11.65 8.53
C VAL A 165 -4.88 12.11 8.37
N THR A 166 -3.95 11.55 9.14
CA THR A 166 -2.53 11.89 9.02
C THR A 166 -2.00 11.55 7.63
N VAL A 167 -2.34 10.39 7.12
CA VAL A 167 -1.91 9.95 5.77
C VAL A 167 -2.54 10.83 4.69
N ILE A 168 -3.85 11.08 4.76
CA ILE A 168 -4.57 11.90 3.77
C ILE A 168 -4.04 13.33 3.75
N THR A 169 -3.92 13.99 4.91
CA THR A 169 -3.44 15.38 4.97
C THR A 169 -2.02 15.52 4.48
N THR A 170 -1.13 14.56 4.81
CA THR A 170 0.24 14.55 4.29
C THR A 170 0.27 14.28 2.78
N SER A 171 -0.52 13.33 2.29
CA SER A 171 -0.62 13.03 0.86
C SER A 171 -1.11 14.25 0.07
N ILE A 172 -2.15 14.95 0.54
CA ILE A 172 -2.66 16.16 -0.11
C ILE A 172 -1.57 17.25 -0.12
N ALA A 173 -0.89 17.48 1.01
CA ALA A 173 0.17 18.49 1.10
C ALA A 173 1.33 18.19 0.15
N LEU A 174 1.78 16.94 0.05
CA LEU A 174 2.83 16.52 -0.88
C LEU A 174 2.39 16.64 -2.34
N ASN A 175 1.16 16.29 -2.67
CA ASN A 175 0.62 16.47 -4.02
C ASN A 175 0.47 17.96 -4.39
N LEU A 176 0.09 18.82 -3.45
CA LEU A 176 0.08 20.27 -3.68
C LEU A 176 1.49 20.80 -3.95
N LEU A 177 2.49 20.34 -3.20
CA LEU A 177 3.88 20.68 -3.41
C LEU A 177 4.38 20.23 -4.79
N TYR A 178 4.08 18.99 -5.19
CA TYR A 178 4.37 18.46 -6.52
C TYR A 178 3.72 19.31 -7.63
N TYR A 179 2.46 19.68 -7.43
CA TYR A 179 1.69 20.47 -8.39
C TYR A 179 2.26 21.87 -8.62
N VAL A 180 2.98 22.45 -7.64
CA VAL A 180 3.69 23.74 -7.80
C VAL A 180 4.64 23.68 -9.00
N PHE A 181 5.35 22.57 -9.18
CA PHE A 181 6.35 22.42 -10.25
C PHE A 181 5.71 21.98 -11.58
N VAL A 182 4.85 20.97 -11.55
CA VAL A 182 4.29 20.35 -12.78
C VAL A 182 3.39 21.29 -13.57
N ARG A 183 2.70 22.24 -12.92
CA ARG A 183 1.80 23.17 -13.60
C ARG A 183 2.52 24.15 -14.53
N VAL A 184 3.80 24.43 -14.29
CA VAL A 184 4.58 25.41 -15.05
C VAL A 184 5.18 24.78 -16.28
N GLN A 185 5.80 23.63 -16.13
CA GLN A 185 6.39 22.84 -17.23
C GLN A 185 6.43 21.37 -16.84
N PRO A 186 6.41 20.44 -17.83
CA PRO A 186 6.62 19.04 -17.55
C PRO A 186 8.00 18.85 -16.91
N LEU A 187 8.05 18.08 -15.83
CA LEU A 187 9.30 17.81 -15.12
C LEU A 187 10.18 16.85 -15.95
N PRO A 188 11.51 17.01 -15.91
CA PRO A 188 12.43 15.99 -16.39
C PRO A 188 12.20 14.65 -15.68
N VAL A 189 12.43 13.54 -16.38
CA VAL A 189 12.18 12.17 -15.87
C VAL A 189 12.85 11.92 -14.52
N MET A 190 14.08 12.43 -14.34
CA MET A 190 14.83 12.26 -13.09
C MET A 190 14.16 12.96 -11.90
N LEU A 191 13.60 14.16 -12.11
CA LEU A 191 12.86 14.89 -11.08
C LEU A 191 11.49 14.28 -10.81
N GLU A 192 10.84 13.73 -11.84
CA GLU A 192 9.55 13.05 -11.70
C GLU A 192 9.70 11.77 -10.87
N ASP A 193 10.69 10.91 -11.19
CA ASP A 193 11.01 9.71 -10.43
C ASP A 193 11.36 10.03 -8.97
N PHE A 194 12.14 11.09 -8.75
CA PHE A 194 12.46 11.56 -7.40
C PHE A 194 11.21 12.02 -6.65
N ALA A 195 10.36 12.81 -7.28
CA ALA A 195 9.14 13.33 -6.67
C ALA A 195 8.15 12.18 -6.32
N GLU A 196 8.04 11.17 -7.19
CA GLU A 196 7.24 9.98 -6.92
C GLU A 196 7.81 9.17 -5.75
N GLY A 197 9.12 8.94 -5.72
CA GLY A 197 9.80 8.26 -4.61
C GLY A 197 9.63 9.02 -3.29
N PHE A 198 9.79 10.34 -3.32
CA PHE A 198 9.61 11.22 -2.17
C PHE A 198 8.17 11.21 -1.66
N ASN A 199 7.18 11.23 -2.56
CA ASN A 199 5.77 11.14 -2.19
C ASN A 199 5.44 9.79 -1.52
N ARG A 200 5.92 8.68 -2.09
CA ARG A 200 5.76 7.34 -1.49
C ARG A 200 6.39 7.25 -0.10
N LEU A 201 7.61 7.74 0.04
CA LEU A 201 8.31 7.79 1.31
C LEU A 201 7.57 8.66 2.33
N GLY A 202 7.12 9.84 1.93
CA GLY A 202 6.36 10.76 2.80
C GLY A 202 5.04 10.16 3.30
N ILE A 203 4.32 9.42 2.44
CA ILE A 203 3.11 8.69 2.83
C ILE A 203 3.45 7.58 3.84
N PHE A 204 4.53 6.84 3.63
CA PHE A 204 4.99 5.80 4.54
C PHE A 204 5.40 6.38 5.91
N CYS A 205 6.14 7.47 5.94
CA CYS A 205 6.49 8.20 7.16
C CYS A 205 5.24 8.73 7.89
N ALA A 206 4.25 9.23 7.14
CA ALA A 206 2.98 9.68 7.69
C ALA A 206 2.19 8.54 8.33
N LEU A 207 2.22 7.35 7.74
CA LEU A 207 1.61 6.14 8.29
C LEU A 207 2.26 5.75 9.63
N ILE A 208 3.60 5.67 9.68
CA ILE A 208 4.34 5.34 10.91
C ILE A 208 4.07 6.39 12.01
N ALA A 209 4.16 7.68 11.64
CA ALA A 209 3.88 8.76 12.58
C ALA A 209 2.43 8.79 13.05
N GLY A 210 1.48 8.43 12.18
CA GLY A 210 0.07 8.27 12.50
C GLY A 210 -0.19 7.13 13.48
N LEU A 211 0.39 5.97 13.23
CA LEU A 211 0.32 4.80 14.12
C LEU A 211 0.90 5.11 15.50
N GLY A 212 2.06 5.75 15.57
CA GLY A 212 2.68 6.13 16.82
C GLY A 212 1.80 7.11 17.62
N ARG A 213 1.20 8.10 16.96
CA ARG A 213 0.25 9.02 17.61
C ARG A 213 -1.02 8.33 18.10
N ALA A 214 -1.56 7.42 17.28
CA ALA A 214 -2.73 6.63 17.66
C ALA A 214 -2.44 5.74 18.87
N ALA A 215 -1.26 5.11 18.92
CA ALA A 215 -0.84 4.28 20.04
C ALA A 215 -0.62 5.08 21.33
N LEU A 216 0.04 6.22 21.22
CA LEU A 216 0.42 7.02 22.40
C LEU A 216 -0.70 7.93 22.92
N SER A 217 -1.59 8.44 22.04
CA SER A 217 -2.74 9.30 22.34
C SER A 217 -2.49 10.30 23.51
N LEU A 218 -1.41 11.10 23.39
CA LEU A 218 -0.91 11.96 24.48
C LEU A 218 -1.93 12.96 24.99
N ASN A 219 -2.76 13.51 24.10
CA ASN A 219 -3.76 14.52 24.42
C ASN A 219 -5.03 13.96 25.07
N ARG A 220 -5.25 12.63 25.02
CA ARG A 220 -6.44 11.96 25.55
C ARG A 220 -6.10 10.57 26.09
N PRO A 221 -5.62 10.47 27.35
CA PRO A 221 -5.18 9.20 27.96
C PRO A 221 -6.24 8.09 27.94
N SER A 222 -7.53 8.47 28.04
CA SER A 222 -8.65 7.52 27.99
C SER A 222 -8.87 6.85 26.63
N TRP A 223 -8.23 7.36 25.56
CA TRP A 223 -8.34 6.85 24.19
C TRP A 223 -7.10 6.09 23.75
N ARG A 224 -6.12 5.96 24.63
CA ARG A 224 -4.89 5.23 24.37
C ARG A 224 -5.17 3.75 24.13
N LEU A 225 -4.56 3.18 23.08
CA LEU A 225 -4.70 1.75 22.75
C LEU A 225 -3.97 0.86 23.76
N ALA A 226 -2.79 1.28 24.22
CA ALA A 226 -2.00 0.58 25.22
C ALA A 226 -2.21 1.20 26.61
N SER A 227 -2.39 0.37 27.64
CA SER A 227 -2.45 0.80 29.03
C SER A 227 -1.04 1.12 29.53
N MET A 228 -0.52 2.29 29.16
CA MET A 228 0.79 2.78 29.57
C MET A 228 0.61 3.94 30.55
N ASP A 229 1.57 4.09 31.46
CA ASP A 229 1.63 5.25 32.35
C ASP A 229 1.91 6.55 31.57
N ASN A 230 1.45 7.68 32.08
CA ASN A 230 1.58 8.98 31.41
C ASN A 230 3.05 9.40 31.23
N GLU A 231 3.90 9.07 32.19
CA GLU A 231 5.33 9.36 32.13
C GLU A 231 6.04 8.60 31.00
N VAL A 232 5.72 7.30 30.85
CA VAL A 232 6.27 6.46 29.78
C VAL A 232 5.81 6.93 28.41
N ALA A 233 4.54 7.30 28.27
CA ALA A 233 4.00 7.83 27.02
C ALA A 233 4.63 9.19 26.65
N ALA A 234 4.92 10.04 27.62
CA ALA A 234 5.61 11.32 27.41
C ALA A 234 7.07 11.09 26.97
N GLY A 235 7.76 10.12 27.55
CA GLY A 235 9.12 9.73 27.15
C GLY A 235 9.19 9.18 25.72
N LEU A 236 8.17 8.45 25.29
CA LEU A 236 8.07 7.90 23.95
C LEU A 236 7.54 8.89 22.88
N ARG A 237 7.24 10.13 23.26
CA ARG A 237 6.66 11.14 22.36
C ARG A 237 7.44 11.34 21.06
N TYR A 238 8.75 11.32 21.15
CA TYR A 238 9.64 11.55 20.01
C TYR A 238 10.05 10.28 19.28
N PHE A 239 9.75 9.10 19.84
CA PHE A 239 10.16 7.82 19.24
C PHE A 239 9.52 7.59 17.88
N SER A 240 8.23 7.84 17.75
CA SER A 240 7.51 7.65 16.48
C SER A 240 7.97 8.59 15.35
N PRO A 241 8.13 9.91 15.54
CA PRO A 241 8.69 10.78 14.51
C PRO A 241 10.17 10.49 14.20
N LEU A 242 10.97 10.06 15.18
CA LEU A 242 12.35 9.63 14.95
C LEU A 242 12.40 8.36 14.09
N LEU A 243 11.55 7.37 14.38
CA LEU A 243 11.45 6.15 13.59
C LEU A 243 10.96 6.42 12.15
N ALA A 244 10.13 7.43 11.96
CA ALA A 244 9.64 7.84 10.64
C ALA A 244 10.70 8.60 9.82
N GLY A 245 11.71 9.18 10.49
CA GLY A 245 12.81 9.93 9.86
C GLY A 245 14.08 9.09 9.59
N LEU A 246 14.15 7.86 10.10
CA LEU A 246 15.19 6.87 9.81
C LEU A 246 14.87 6.09 8.55
#